data_0e5fec5ba00c7991d9471889a1c43065
#
_entry.id   0e5fec5ba00c7991d9471889a1c43065
#
_cell.length_a   1.000
_cell.length_b   1.000
_cell.length_c   1.000
_cell.angle_alpha   90.00
_cell.angle_beta   90.00
_cell.angle_gamma   90.00
#
_symmetry.space_group_name_H-M   'P 1'
#
loop_
_entity.id
_entity.type
_entity.pdbx_description
1 polymer ?
#
loop_
_entity_poly.entity_id
_entity_poly.type
_entity_poly.pdbx_seq_one_letter_code
_entity_poly.pdbx_strand_id
1 'polypeptide(L)'
;MKQFQTFERGPMAIHVLPTKKYVLTTIAVRVYLDLNKETVTGAAMIPYILLQGSNSYLDNQSLQLTLDRLYGAKLQASIEKKGEKQILCLSVTFPSPFNVYHEKSVVSEIIAILSDVLFTPTFSANSVKSEKQQHFNRIINRLNNKVTYSLERCLSKITEGQLYSIP
;
A
#
# COMPACT_ATOMS: atom_id res chain seq x y z
N MET A 1 -18.83 -2.82 22.47
CA MET A 1 -17.63 -2.65 21.60
C MET A 1 -18.13 -2.37 20.19
N LYS A 2 -17.54 -1.41 19.47
CA LYS A 2 -17.87 -1.21 18.05
C LYS A 2 -17.23 -2.36 17.25
N GLN A 3 -18.00 -2.99 16.38
CA GLN A 3 -17.56 -4.10 15.55
C GLN A 3 -17.40 -3.65 14.11
N PHE A 4 -16.53 -4.32 13.36
CA PHE A 4 -16.43 -4.14 11.93
C PHE A 4 -17.73 -4.55 11.25
N GLN A 5 -18.18 -3.71 10.33
CA GLN A 5 -19.24 -4.05 9.37
C GLN A 5 -18.56 -4.58 8.11
N THR A 6 -18.99 -5.75 7.65
CA THR A 6 -18.40 -6.40 6.47
C THR A 6 -19.42 -6.43 5.34
N PHE A 7 -18.99 -6.01 4.16
CA PHE A 7 -19.78 -6.03 2.93
C PHE A 7 -18.99 -6.77 1.86
N GLU A 8 -19.64 -7.63 1.11
CA GLU A 8 -19.03 -8.37 0.00
C GLU A 8 -19.51 -7.81 -1.34
N ARG A 9 -18.58 -7.63 -2.26
CA ARG A 9 -18.84 -7.16 -3.64
C ARG A 9 -17.94 -7.91 -4.61
N GLY A 10 -18.47 -8.98 -5.22
CA GLY A 10 -17.68 -9.88 -6.05
C GLY A 10 -16.49 -10.47 -5.26
N PRO A 11 -15.26 -10.39 -5.77
CA PRO A 11 -14.07 -10.90 -5.09
C PRO A 11 -13.57 -9.98 -3.96
N MET A 12 -14.22 -8.85 -3.71
CA MET A 12 -13.76 -7.83 -2.76
C MET A 12 -14.60 -7.89 -1.47
N ALA A 13 -13.92 -7.99 -0.33
CA ALA A 13 -14.50 -7.81 1.00
C ALA A 13 -14.17 -6.40 1.53
N ILE A 14 -15.19 -5.65 1.93
CA ILE A 14 -15.06 -4.30 2.46
C ILE A 14 -15.36 -4.35 3.97
N HIS A 15 -14.39 -3.95 4.78
CA HIS A 15 -14.51 -3.92 6.23
C HIS A 15 -14.52 -2.46 6.70
N VAL A 16 -15.61 -2.04 7.33
CA VAL A 16 -15.79 -0.67 7.84
C VAL A 16 -15.92 -0.68 9.36
N LEU A 17 -15.11 0.13 10.02
CA LEU A 17 -15.24 0.40 11.46
C LEU A 17 -15.71 1.85 11.67
N PRO A 18 -17.04 2.11 11.79
CA PRO A 18 -17.53 3.46 12.01
C PRO A 18 -17.23 3.89 13.46
N THR A 19 -16.38 4.90 13.62
CA THR A 19 -15.99 5.41 14.94
C THR A 19 -15.68 6.89 14.91
N LYS A 20 -16.06 7.61 15.97
CA LYS A 20 -15.69 9.02 16.19
C LYS A 20 -14.51 9.18 17.16
N LYS A 21 -13.92 8.06 17.59
CA LYS A 21 -12.86 8.06 18.60
C LYS A 21 -11.54 8.65 18.09
N TYR A 22 -11.27 8.51 16.80
CA TYR A 22 -9.97 8.85 16.21
C TYR A 22 -10.07 10.12 15.37
N VAL A 23 -9.00 10.91 15.44
CA VAL A 23 -8.86 12.16 14.67
C VAL A 23 -8.57 11.87 13.20
N LEU A 24 -7.96 10.72 12.90
CA LEU A 24 -7.61 10.28 11.56
C LEU A 24 -8.48 9.13 11.10
N THR A 25 -8.76 9.11 9.81
CA THR A 25 -9.38 8.01 9.07
C THR A 25 -8.37 7.42 8.11
N THR A 26 -8.35 6.10 8.00
CA THR A 26 -7.51 5.38 7.03
C THR A 26 -8.38 4.51 6.14
N ILE A 27 -8.18 4.63 4.84
CA ILE A 27 -8.72 3.71 3.83
C ILE A 27 -7.53 2.90 3.32
N ALA A 28 -7.62 1.58 3.39
CA ALA A 28 -6.56 0.69 2.93
C ALA A 28 -7.11 -0.35 1.96
N VAL A 29 -6.48 -0.48 0.81
CA VAL A 29 -6.73 -1.55 -0.17
C VAL A 29 -5.61 -2.57 -0.04
N ARG A 30 -5.98 -3.84 0.16
CA ARG A 30 -5.05 -4.96 0.27
C ARG A 30 -5.32 -5.98 -0.81
N VAL A 31 -4.29 -6.32 -1.56
CA VAL A 31 -4.33 -7.37 -2.58
C VAL A 31 -3.49 -8.54 -2.10
N TYR A 32 -4.11 -9.71 -2.02
CA TYR A 32 -3.50 -10.94 -1.55
C TYR A 32 -3.02 -11.77 -2.75
N LEU A 33 -1.73 -12.01 -2.84
CA LEU A 33 -1.10 -12.84 -3.86
C LEU A 33 -0.45 -14.06 -3.23
N ASP A 34 -0.45 -15.18 -3.93
CA ASP A 34 0.32 -16.34 -3.50
C ASP A 34 1.81 -16.06 -3.61
N LEU A 35 2.58 -16.48 -2.61
CA LEU A 35 4.04 -16.38 -2.66
C LEU A 35 4.58 -17.27 -3.78
N ASN A 36 5.36 -16.67 -4.69
CA ASN A 36 6.03 -17.37 -5.76
C ASN A 36 7.42 -16.75 -5.96
N LYS A 37 8.46 -17.59 -6.00
CA LYS A 37 9.87 -17.16 -6.14
C LYS A 37 10.12 -16.31 -7.39
N GLU A 38 9.41 -16.60 -8.48
CA GLU A 38 9.61 -15.91 -9.76
C GLU A 38 8.97 -14.52 -9.77
N THR A 39 7.86 -14.34 -9.07
CA THR A 39 7.05 -13.10 -9.16
C THR A 39 7.13 -12.19 -7.93
N VAL A 40 7.58 -12.71 -6.77
CA VAL A 40 7.58 -12.00 -5.49
C VAL A 40 8.25 -10.63 -5.55
N THR A 41 9.41 -10.54 -6.20
CA THR A 41 10.16 -9.28 -6.31
C THR A 41 9.46 -8.28 -7.23
N GLY A 42 8.94 -8.76 -8.38
CA GLY A 42 8.17 -7.92 -9.31
C GLY A 42 6.88 -7.40 -8.68
N ALA A 43 6.13 -8.27 -8.03
CA ALA A 43 4.92 -7.91 -7.32
C ALA A 43 5.19 -6.90 -6.20
N ALA A 44 6.33 -7.04 -5.49
CA ALA A 44 6.74 -6.12 -4.44
C ALA A 44 6.96 -4.67 -4.92
N MET A 45 7.25 -4.44 -6.18
CA MET A 45 7.43 -3.09 -6.74
C MET A 45 6.10 -2.42 -7.12
N ILE A 46 5.04 -3.19 -7.40
CA ILE A 46 3.78 -2.68 -7.92
C ILE A 46 3.21 -1.53 -7.07
N PRO A 47 3.01 -1.67 -5.74
CA PRO A 47 2.41 -0.61 -4.94
C PRO A 47 3.20 0.71 -4.99
N TYR A 48 4.52 0.63 -5.08
CA TYR A 48 5.38 1.81 -5.15
C TYR A 48 5.38 2.46 -6.53
N ILE A 49 5.24 1.68 -7.61
CA ILE A 49 5.09 2.19 -8.97
C ILE A 49 3.74 2.92 -9.11
N LEU A 50 2.68 2.41 -8.49
CA LEU A 50 1.37 3.05 -8.47
C LEU A 50 1.41 4.46 -7.85
N LEU A 51 2.34 4.74 -6.93
CA LEU A 51 2.52 6.07 -6.35
C LEU A 51 3.20 7.06 -7.31
N GLN A 52 3.74 6.61 -8.44
CA GLN A 52 4.49 7.48 -9.35
C GLN A 52 3.60 8.30 -10.29
N GLY A 53 2.34 7.89 -10.47
CA GLY A 53 1.37 8.62 -11.28
C GLY A 53 0.26 7.75 -11.85
N SER A 54 -0.73 8.42 -12.39
CA SER A 54 -1.89 7.82 -13.04
C SER A 54 -2.32 8.69 -14.24
N ASN A 55 -3.38 8.32 -14.92
CA ASN A 55 -3.88 9.12 -16.04
C ASN A 55 -4.29 10.54 -15.62
N SER A 56 -4.82 10.73 -14.41
CA SER A 56 -5.21 12.05 -13.90
C SER A 56 -4.06 12.79 -13.21
N TYR A 57 -3.06 12.05 -12.72
CA TYR A 57 -1.89 12.59 -12.02
C TYR A 57 -0.63 12.12 -12.74
N LEU A 58 -0.08 12.98 -13.60
CA LEU A 58 1.01 12.63 -14.51
C LEU A 58 2.31 12.21 -13.80
N ASP A 59 2.48 12.66 -12.55
CA ASP A 59 3.64 12.36 -11.72
C ASP A 59 3.30 12.34 -10.23
N ASN A 60 4.24 11.87 -9.42
CA ASN A 60 4.11 11.83 -7.97
C ASN A 60 3.91 13.24 -7.37
N GLN A 61 4.50 14.28 -7.96
CA GLN A 61 4.39 15.63 -7.44
C GLN A 61 2.96 16.18 -7.57
N SER A 62 2.31 16.01 -8.71
CA SER A 62 0.92 16.42 -8.93
C SER A 62 -0.05 15.67 -8.02
N LEU A 63 0.21 14.38 -7.80
CA LEU A 63 -0.55 13.54 -6.85
C LEU A 63 -0.40 14.06 -5.42
N GLN A 64 0.84 14.35 -4.97
CA GLN A 64 1.09 14.87 -3.62
C GLN A 64 0.46 16.26 -3.41
N LEU A 65 0.57 17.17 -4.38
CA LEU A 65 -0.09 18.47 -4.30
C LEU A 65 -1.61 18.38 -4.14
N THR A 66 -2.22 17.38 -4.80
CA THR A 66 -3.66 17.13 -4.63
C THR A 66 -3.98 16.59 -3.24
N LEU A 67 -3.18 15.68 -2.73
CA LEU A 67 -3.34 15.12 -1.38
C LEU A 67 -3.11 16.20 -0.30
N ASP A 68 -2.18 17.13 -0.50
CA ASP A 68 -1.95 18.24 0.42
C ASP A 68 -3.16 19.17 0.49
N ARG A 69 -3.84 19.43 -0.63
CA ARG A 69 -5.11 20.18 -0.66
C ARG A 69 -6.24 19.47 0.07
N LEU A 70 -6.17 18.15 0.18
CA LEU A 70 -7.08 17.32 0.97
C LEU A 70 -6.62 17.19 2.44
N TYR A 71 -6.30 18.34 3.04
CA TYR A 71 -5.87 18.46 4.44
C TYR A 71 -4.60 17.65 4.78
N GLY A 72 -3.66 17.54 3.84
CA GLY A 72 -2.44 16.79 4.02
C GLY A 72 -2.65 15.28 4.09
N ALA A 73 -3.59 14.76 3.30
CA ALA A 73 -3.79 13.32 3.19
C ALA A 73 -2.51 12.62 2.75
N LYS A 74 -2.21 11.47 3.37
CA LYS A 74 -0.98 10.71 3.10
C LYS A 74 -1.30 9.40 2.41
N LEU A 75 -0.90 9.27 1.15
CA LEU A 75 -0.94 8.02 0.40
C LEU A 75 0.36 7.25 0.61
N GLN A 76 0.26 6.00 1.00
CA GLN A 76 1.39 5.14 1.34
C GLN A 76 1.24 3.77 0.70
N ALA A 77 2.37 3.19 0.30
CA ALA A 77 2.49 1.83 -0.17
C ALA A 77 3.26 0.99 0.85
N SER A 78 2.82 -0.23 1.08
CA SER A 78 3.54 -1.21 1.88
C SER A 78 3.35 -2.62 1.36
N ILE A 79 4.24 -3.50 1.77
CA ILE A 79 4.20 -4.92 1.44
C ILE A 79 4.37 -5.68 2.73
N GLU A 80 3.51 -6.66 2.92
CA GLU A 80 3.54 -7.56 4.05
C GLU A 80 3.59 -9.01 3.56
N LYS A 81 4.16 -9.87 4.35
CA LYS A 81 4.10 -11.31 4.15
C LYS A 81 3.36 -11.95 5.32
N LYS A 82 2.32 -12.71 5.04
CA LYS A 82 1.52 -13.39 6.06
C LYS A 82 1.19 -14.81 5.62
N GLY A 83 1.78 -15.79 6.31
CA GLY A 83 1.74 -17.17 5.86
C GLY A 83 2.32 -17.30 4.45
N GLU A 84 1.61 -17.97 3.56
CA GLU A 84 2.02 -18.18 2.16
C GLU A 84 1.50 -17.07 1.21
N LYS A 85 1.09 -15.93 1.75
CA LYS A 85 0.58 -14.81 0.96
C LYS A 85 1.51 -13.60 1.06
N GLN A 86 1.73 -12.97 -0.08
CA GLN A 86 2.26 -11.61 -0.19
C GLN A 86 1.07 -10.65 -0.26
N ILE A 87 1.07 -9.64 0.60
CA ILE A 87 -0.01 -8.65 0.68
C ILE A 87 0.52 -7.32 0.19
N LEU A 88 -0.01 -6.85 -0.92
CA LEU A 88 0.25 -5.52 -1.42
C LEU A 88 -0.77 -4.56 -0.80
N CYS A 89 -0.31 -3.50 -0.16
CA CYS A 89 -1.16 -2.55 0.52
C CYS A 89 -0.94 -1.14 -0.02
N LEU A 90 -2.05 -0.48 -0.41
CA LEU A 90 -2.14 0.95 -0.61
C LEU A 90 -3.07 1.53 0.45
N SER A 91 -2.62 2.55 1.17
CA SER A 91 -3.42 3.19 2.21
C SER A 91 -3.36 4.69 2.11
N VAL A 92 -4.51 5.34 2.33
CA VAL A 92 -4.61 6.79 2.49
C VAL A 92 -5.07 7.10 3.89
N THR A 93 -4.31 7.94 4.59
CA THR A 93 -4.67 8.46 5.92
C THR A 93 -4.93 9.95 5.82
N PHE A 94 -6.05 10.39 6.33
CA PHE A 94 -6.52 11.78 6.27
C PHE A 94 -7.32 12.14 7.53
N PRO A 95 -7.52 13.44 7.82
CA PRO A 95 -8.34 13.86 8.96
C PRO A 95 -9.76 13.30 8.88
N SER A 96 -10.26 12.85 10.02
CA SER A 96 -11.61 12.28 10.08
C SER A 96 -12.66 13.31 9.61
N PRO A 97 -13.62 12.92 8.76
CA PRO A 97 -14.67 13.82 8.28
C PRO A 97 -15.47 14.50 9.40
N PHE A 98 -15.53 13.87 10.58
CA PHE A 98 -16.19 14.45 11.74
C PHE A 98 -15.47 15.68 12.34
N ASN A 99 -14.21 15.90 11.95
CA ASN A 99 -13.37 16.99 12.47
C ASN A 99 -13.10 18.08 11.43
N VAL A 100 -13.66 17.95 10.23
CA VAL A 100 -13.41 18.88 9.11
C VAL A 100 -14.74 19.43 8.59
N TYR A 101 -14.82 20.75 8.41
CA TYR A 101 -15.94 21.39 7.72
C TYR A 101 -15.94 20.94 6.24
N HIS A 102 -17.05 20.39 5.73
CA HIS A 102 -17.24 19.80 4.39
C HIS A 102 -16.99 18.29 4.29
N GLU A 103 -17.56 17.54 5.21
CA GLU A 103 -17.36 16.12 5.47
C GLU A 103 -17.49 15.17 4.26
N LYS A 104 -18.44 15.43 3.36
CA LYS A 104 -18.79 14.45 2.31
C LYS A 104 -17.88 14.49 1.08
N SER A 105 -17.26 15.62 0.76
CA SER A 105 -16.43 15.74 -0.45
C SER A 105 -15.08 15.02 -0.27
N VAL A 106 -14.42 15.17 0.90
CA VAL A 106 -13.08 14.65 1.15
C VAL A 106 -13.01 13.13 1.00
N VAL A 107 -13.94 12.38 1.58
CA VAL A 107 -13.96 10.91 1.46
C VAL A 107 -14.17 10.48 0.01
N SER A 108 -15.09 11.13 -0.70
CA SER A 108 -15.36 10.83 -2.10
C SER A 108 -14.16 11.12 -3.00
N GLU A 109 -13.47 12.24 -2.76
CA GLU A 109 -12.26 12.61 -3.49
C GLU A 109 -11.10 11.65 -3.21
N ILE A 110 -10.91 11.23 -1.96
CA ILE A 110 -9.91 10.21 -1.59
C ILE A 110 -10.20 8.87 -2.27
N ILE A 111 -11.47 8.46 -2.32
CA ILE A 111 -11.87 7.22 -3.02
C ILE A 111 -11.62 7.36 -4.52
N ALA A 112 -11.91 8.52 -5.12
CA ALA A 112 -11.64 8.78 -6.53
C ALA A 112 -10.14 8.71 -6.84
N ILE A 113 -9.27 9.33 -6.01
CA ILE A 113 -7.82 9.25 -6.13
C ILE A 113 -7.33 7.79 -6.04
N LEU A 114 -7.79 7.04 -5.03
CA LEU A 114 -7.43 5.62 -4.89
C LEU A 114 -7.86 4.80 -6.09
N SER A 115 -9.06 5.05 -6.61
CA SER A 115 -9.58 4.36 -7.80
C SER A 115 -8.74 4.68 -9.02
N ASP A 116 -8.38 5.93 -9.24
CA ASP A 116 -7.56 6.36 -10.36
C ASP A 116 -6.16 5.73 -10.30
N VAL A 117 -5.48 5.80 -9.16
CA VAL A 117 -4.17 5.20 -8.94
C VAL A 117 -4.19 3.68 -9.13
N LEU A 118 -5.26 3.00 -8.72
CA LEU A 118 -5.38 1.54 -8.82
C LEU A 118 -5.75 1.04 -10.21
N PHE A 119 -6.68 1.73 -10.89
CA PHE A 119 -7.29 1.22 -12.12
C PHE A 119 -6.80 1.89 -13.40
N THR A 120 -6.18 3.08 -13.28
CA THR A 120 -5.62 3.81 -14.42
C THR A 120 -4.17 4.27 -14.18
N PRO A 121 -3.29 3.39 -13.65
CA PRO A 121 -1.91 3.73 -13.37
C PRO A 121 -1.12 4.00 -14.65
N THR A 122 -0.14 4.90 -14.57
CA THR A 122 0.81 5.15 -15.65
C THR A 122 2.14 4.43 -15.37
N PHE A 123 2.41 3.36 -16.12
CA PHE A 123 3.68 2.62 -16.03
C PHE A 123 4.70 3.20 -17.01
N SER A 124 5.27 4.36 -16.69
CA SER A 124 6.35 4.90 -17.52
C SER A 124 7.63 4.07 -17.37
N ALA A 125 8.41 3.93 -18.45
CA ALA A 125 9.69 3.23 -18.39
C ALA A 125 10.64 3.85 -17.36
N ASN A 126 10.60 5.18 -17.20
CA ASN A 126 11.42 5.91 -16.23
C ASN A 126 10.98 5.61 -14.78
N SER A 127 9.68 5.61 -14.51
CA SER A 127 9.13 5.27 -13.18
C SER A 127 9.50 3.85 -12.77
N VAL A 128 9.35 2.89 -13.68
CA VAL A 128 9.72 1.49 -13.43
C VAL A 128 11.23 1.35 -13.19
N LYS A 129 12.07 2.03 -13.99
CA LYS A 129 13.53 1.99 -13.80
C LYS A 129 13.95 2.62 -12.48
N SER A 130 13.39 3.76 -12.12
CA SER A 130 13.64 4.43 -10.85
C SER A 130 13.25 3.55 -9.66
N GLU A 131 12.05 2.97 -9.69
CA GLU A 131 11.56 2.11 -8.61
C GLU A 131 12.40 0.83 -8.48
N LYS A 132 12.81 0.23 -9.60
CA LYS A 132 13.73 -0.92 -9.59
C LYS A 132 15.04 -0.59 -8.86
N GLN A 133 15.62 0.59 -9.11
CA GLN A 133 16.84 1.02 -8.43
C GLN A 133 16.59 1.28 -6.93
N GLN A 134 15.47 1.90 -6.58
CA GLN A 134 15.11 2.12 -5.18
C GLN A 134 14.85 0.80 -4.44
N HIS A 135 14.19 -0.15 -5.10
CA HIS A 135 13.93 -1.47 -4.53
C HIS A 135 15.24 -2.24 -4.30
N PHE A 136 16.16 -2.20 -5.25
CA PHE A 136 17.50 -2.76 -5.10
C PHE A 136 18.25 -2.14 -3.90
N ASN A 137 18.22 -0.82 -3.77
CA ASN A 137 18.83 -0.12 -2.63
C ASN A 137 18.18 -0.53 -1.29
N ARG A 138 16.84 -0.71 -1.25
CA ARG A 138 16.15 -1.22 -0.05
C ARG A 138 16.64 -2.60 0.34
N ILE A 139 16.82 -3.51 -0.62
CA ILE A 139 17.34 -4.87 -0.39
C ILE A 139 18.76 -4.81 0.20
N ILE A 140 19.66 -3.99 -0.39
CA ILE A 140 21.03 -3.84 0.13
C ILE A 140 21.01 -3.24 1.52
N ASN A 141 20.20 -2.21 1.77
CA ASN A 141 20.13 -1.54 3.05
C ASN A 141 19.59 -2.43 4.18
N ARG A 142 18.84 -3.51 3.86
CA ARG A 142 18.43 -4.52 4.86
C ARG A 142 19.64 -5.15 5.56
N LEU A 143 20.77 -5.32 4.86
CA LEU A 143 22.01 -5.86 5.42
C LEU A 143 22.62 -4.97 6.52
N ASN A 144 22.30 -3.68 6.50
CA ASN A 144 22.79 -2.70 7.47
C ASN A 144 22.09 -2.84 8.84
N ASN A 145 20.83 -3.31 8.86
CA ASN A 145 20.12 -3.61 10.09
C ASN A 145 20.40 -5.06 10.54
N LYS A 146 21.47 -5.25 11.30
CA LYS A 146 21.94 -6.58 11.70
C LYS A 146 20.89 -7.39 12.47
N VAL A 147 20.08 -6.75 13.31
CA VAL A 147 19.04 -7.43 14.11
C VAL A 147 17.93 -7.95 13.20
N THR A 148 17.37 -7.10 12.36
CA THR A 148 16.31 -7.49 11.42
C THR A 148 16.83 -8.58 10.46
N TYR A 149 18.02 -8.40 9.92
CA TYR A 149 18.64 -9.37 9.02
C TYR A 149 18.85 -10.73 9.69
N SER A 150 19.33 -10.76 10.95
CA SER A 150 19.52 -12.01 11.71
C SER A 150 18.20 -12.73 11.93
N LEU A 151 17.13 -12.01 12.28
CA LEU A 151 15.79 -12.59 12.44
C LEU A 151 15.27 -13.17 11.12
N GLU A 152 15.42 -12.44 10.03
CA GLU A 152 15.02 -12.91 8.71
C GLU A 152 15.79 -14.16 8.29
N ARG A 153 17.09 -14.22 8.55
CA ARG A 153 17.92 -15.41 8.28
C ARG A 153 17.51 -16.60 9.15
N CYS A 154 17.20 -16.36 10.41
CA CYS A 154 16.72 -17.40 11.32
C CYS A 154 15.39 -17.97 10.82
N LEU A 155 14.42 -17.11 10.52
CA LEU A 155 13.12 -17.51 9.99
C LEU A 155 13.26 -18.27 8.66
N SER A 156 14.10 -17.79 7.74
CA SER A 156 14.36 -18.46 6.47
C SER A 156 14.93 -19.86 6.67
N LYS A 157 15.80 -20.07 7.68
CA LYS A 157 16.35 -21.38 7.99
C LYS A 157 15.33 -22.32 8.63
N ILE A 158 14.51 -21.81 9.56
CA ILE A 158 13.44 -22.58 10.22
C ILE A 158 12.39 -23.05 9.20
N THR A 159 12.09 -22.20 8.22
CA THR A 159 11.07 -22.47 7.20
C THR A 159 11.65 -22.98 5.88
N GLU A 160 12.89 -23.49 5.88
CA GLU A 160 13.54 -23.99 4.69
C GLU A 160 12.70 -25.09 4.01
N GLY A 161 12.49 -24.97 2.70
CA GLY A 161 11.61 -25.83 1.93
C GLY A 161 10.15 -25.44 1.86
N GLN A 162 9.71 -24.46 2.67
CA GLN A 162 8.36 -23.90 2.61
C GLN A 162 8.30 -22.63 1.75
N LEU A 163 7.12 -22.27 1.24
CA LEU A 163 6.93 -21.01 0.50
C LEU A 163 7.24 -19.78 1.38
N TYR A 164 7.00 -19.89 2.67
CA TYR A 164 7.32 -18.82 3.62
C TYR A 164 8.81 -18.48 3.71
N SER A 165 9.71 -19.38 3.32
CA SER A 165 11.17 -19.12 3.28
C SER A 165 11.58 -18.12 2.18
N ILE A 166 10.72 -17.79 1.23
CA ILE A 166 10.94 -16.79 0.19
C ILE A 166 11.10 -15.43 0.88
N PRO A 167 12.22 -14.70 0.70
CA PRO A 167 12.49 -13.46 1.43
C PRO A 167 11.58 -12.30 1.05
#